data_c7419f1332a96fa4e92d28f8e02e0167
#
_entry.id   c7419f1332a96fa4e92d28f8e02e0167
#
_cell.length_a   1.000
_cell.length_b   1.000
_cell.length_c   1.000
_cell.angle_alpha   90.00
_cell.angle_beta   90.00
_cell.angle_gamma   90.00
#
_symmetry.space_group_name_H-M   'P 1'
#
loop_
_entity.id
_entity.type
_entity.pdbx_description
1 polymer ?
#
loop_
_entity_poly.entity_id
_entity_poly.type
_entity_poly.pdbx_seq_one_letter_code
_entity_poly.pdbx_strand_id
1 'polypeptide(L)'
;MIRLAEITRVFRMGDQEVRALNRISLDIASGEYVSIMGPSGSGKSTLLNVIGLLDRSDSGRYELDGADVTDLSENERARVRREKVGFVFQSFHLVPRLTAAENIELPLILEGVNPAERTSRVGAALDAFDLRDR
;
A
#
# COMPACT_ATOMS: atom_id res chain seq x y z
N MET A 1 -8.92 9.42 6.30
CA MET A 1 -8.91 10.62 5.44
C MET A 1 -7.53 10.80 4.82
N ILE A 2 -7.46 11.10 3.52
CA ILE A 2 -6.21 11.33 2.77
C ILE A 2 -6.25 12.73 2.21
N ARG A 3 -5.17 13.49 2.34
CA ARG A 3 -4.99 14.78 1.70
C ARG A 3 -3.63 14.86 1.03
N LEU A 4 -3.63 15.07 -0.26
CA LEU A 4 -2.44 15.33 -1.08
C LEU A 4 -2.46 16.79 -1.54
N ALA A 5 -1.36 17.50 -1.40
CA ALA A 5 -1.22 18.88 -1.87
C ALA A 5 0.04 18.99 -2.73
N GLU A 6 -0.15 19.35 -4.01
CA GLU A 6 0.92 19.60 -4.99
C GLU A 6 1.96 18.46 -5.13
N ILE A 7 1.53 17.22 -5.01
CA ILE A 7 2.39 16.04 -5.08
C ILE A 7 3.04 15.94 -6.47
N THR A 8 4.35 15.91 -6.49
CA THR A 8 5.14 15.71 -7.70
C THR A 8 6.03 14.48 -7.56
N ARG A 9 6.12 13.68 -8.62
CA ARG A 9 7.02 12.52 -8.70
C ARG A 9 7.68 12.46 -10.07
N VAL A 10 9.02 12.46 -10.10
CA VAL A 10 9.84 12.43 -11.30
C VAL A 10 10.72 11.19 -11.27
N PHE A 11 10.70 10.41 -12.34
CA PHE A 11 11.63 9.31 -12.53
C PHE A 11 12.72 9.73 -13.52
N ARG A 12 13.97 9.41 -13.20
CA ARG A 12 15.11 9.61 -14.10
C ARG A 12 15.48 8.30 -14.77
N MET A 13 15.41 8.27 -16.08
CA MET A 13 15.77 7.13 -16.93
C MET A 13 16.92 7.55 -17.87
N GLY A 14 18.16 7.37 -17.42
CA GLY A 14 19.34 7.94 -18.11
C GLY A 14 19.26 9.46 -18.14
N ASP A 15 19.33 10.05 -19.34
CA ASP A 15 19.26 11.50 -19.55
C ASP A 15 17.82 12.05 -19.64
N GLN A 16 16.81 11.19 -19.54
CA GLN A 16 15.41 11.59 -19.63
C GLN A 16 14.75 11.69 -18.25
N GLU A 17 13.98 12.75 -18.05
CA GLU A 17 13.10 12.91 -16.89
C GLU A 17 11.65 12.65 -17.29
N VAL A 18 11.00 11.72 -16.58
CA VAL A 18 9.58 11.42 -16.75
C VAL A 18 8.83 11.90 -15.49
N ARG A 19 8.02 12.93 -15.63
CA ARG A 19 7.14 13.42 -14.56
C ARG A 19 5.90 12.54 -14.49
N ALA A 20 5.94 11.55 -13.63
CA ALA A 20 4.82 10.63 -13.44
C ALA A 20 3.66 11.28 -12.68
N LEU A 21 3.95 12.16 -11.73
CA LEU A 21 2.99 13.03 -11.05
C LEU A 21 3.47 14.48 -11.16
N ASN A 22 2.57 15.39 -11.50
CA ASN A 22 2.88 16.80 -11.65
C ASN A 22 1.87 17.64 -10.86
N ARG A 23 2.24 18.02 -9.64
CA ARG A 23 1.47 18.86 -8.73
C ARG A 23 0.03 18.36 -8.52
N ILE A 24 -0.11 17.07 -8.23
CA ILE A 24 -1.41 16.45 -7.97
C ILE A 24 -1.90 16.85 -6.58
N SER A 25 -3.12 17.40 -6.52
CA SER A 25 -3.83 17.65 -5.28
C SER A 25 -5.12 16.84 -5.26
N LEU A 26 -5.38 16.15 -4.13
CA LEU A 26 -6.51 15.24 -3.97
C LEU A 26 -6.88 15.15 -2.50
N ASP A 27 -8.15 15.30 -2.19
CA ASP A 27 -8.70 15.04 -0.87
C ASP A 27 -9.65 13.83 -0.96
N ILE A 28 -9.48 12.86 -0.05
CA ILE A 28 -10.36 11.69 0.09
C ILE A 28 -10.86 11.68 1.52
N ALA A 29 -12.16 11.80 1.70
CA ALA A 29 -12.80 11.78 3.00
C ALA A 29 -12.80 10.36 3.62
N SER A 30 -13.04 10.29 4.93
CA SER A 30 -13.23 8.98 5.58
C SER A 30 -14.50 8.29 5.06
N GLY A 31 -14.38 7.01 4.71
CA GLY A 31 -15.48 6.22 4.15
C GLY A 31 -15.78 6.48 2.67
N GLU A 32 -15.02 7.33 2.01
CA GLU A 32 -15.19 7.62 0.59
C GLU A 32 -14.57 6.51 -0.28
N TYR A 33 -15.28 6.18 -1.36
CA TYR A 33 -14.80 5.31 -2.42
C TYR A 33 -14.37 6.14 -3.63
N VAL A 34 -13.11 6.02 -4.04
CA VAL A 34 -12.53 6.78 -5.15
C VAL A 34 -12.00 5.84 -6.23
N SER A 35 -12.33 6.14 -7.49
CA SER A 35 -11.77 5.42 -8.65
C SER A 35 -10.83 6.33 -9.44
N ILE A 36 -9.61 5.84 -9.72
CA ILE A 36 -8.62 6.54 -10.53
C ILE A 36 -8.58 5.91 -11.92
N MET A 37 -9.02 6.65 -12.92
CA MET A 37 -9.08 6.20 -14.31
C MET A 37 -8.16 7.03 -15.22
N GLY A 38 -7.73 6.43 -16.33
CA GLY A 38 -6.91 7.09 -17.34
C GLY A 38 -6.14 6.09 -18.19
N PRO A 39 -5.51 6.54 -19.30
CA PRO A 39 -4.73 5.67 -20.20
C PRO A 39 -3.50 5.06 -19.52
N SER A 40 -2.89 4.06 -20.17
CA SER A 40 -1.61 3.52 -19.70
C SER A 40 -0.54 4.63 -19.66
N GLY A 41 0.31 4.62 -18.64
CA GLY A 41 1.36 5.62 -18.46
C GLY A 41 0.90 6.97 -17.86
N SER A 42 -0.38 7.16 -17.53
CA SER A 42 -0.87 8.43 -16.95
C SER A 42 -0.55 8.64 -15.47
N GLY A 43 0.28 7.81 -14.85
CA GLY A 43 0.71 7.99 -13.45
C GLY A 43 -0.18 7.33 -12.38
N LYS A 44 -1.25 6.60 -12.75
CA LYS A 44 -2.18 5.97 -11.78
C LYS A 44 -1.49 5.09 -10.75
N SER A 45 -0.65 4.17 -11.21
CA SER A 45 0.09 3.27 -10.32
C SER A 45 1.08 4.02 -9.44
N THR A 46 1.72 5.08 -9.98
CA THR A 46 2.61 5.95 -9.20
C THR A 46 1.83 6.67 -8.11
N LEU A 47 0.65 7.21 -8.43
CA LEU A 47 -0.21 7.87 -7.44
C LEU A 47 -0.64 6.88 -6.35
N LEU A 48 -1.09 5.68 -6.70
CA LEU A 48 -1.46 4.63 -5.75
C LEU A 48 -0.27 4.21 -4.87
N ASN A 49 0.94 4.11 -5.44
CA ASN A 49 2.14 3.80 -4.67
C ASN A 49 2.51 4.91 -3.68
N VAL A 50 2.34 6.17 -4.06
CA VAL A 50 2.56 7.31 -3.13
C VAL A 50 1.50 7.31 -2.04
N ILE A 51 0.21 7.17 -2.37
CA ILE A 51 -0.88 7.06 -1.40
C ILE A 51 -0.64 5.87 -0.44
N GLY A 52 -0.21 4.74 -0.99
CA GLY A 52 0.08 3.53 -0.21
C GLY A 52 1.40 3.57 0.55
N LEU A 53 2.14 4.68 0.53
CA LEU A 53 3.47 4.80 1.15
C LEU A 53 4.50 3.77 0.64
N LEU A 54 4.31 3.22 -0.57
CA LEU A 54 5.26 2.33 -1.25
C LEU A 54 6.33 3.13 -2.01
N ASP A 55 6.00 4.33 -2.46
CA ASP A 55 6.95 5.26 -3.09
C ASP A 55 6.87 6.64 -2.40
N ARG A 56 7.86 7.50 -2.63
CA ARG A 56 7.93 8.86 -2.11
C ARG A 56 7.56 9.86 -3.19
N SER A 57 6.96 10.97 -2.80
CA SER A 57 6.92 12.16 -3.65
C SER A 57 8.27 12.89 -3.58
N ASP A 58 8.63 13.59 -4.66
CA ASP A 58 9.81 14.46 -4.67
C ASP A 58 9.48 15.84 -4.11
N SER A 59 8.21 16.25 -4.14
CA SER A 59 7.70 17.47 -3.51
C SER A 59 6.19 17.37 -3.27
N GLY A 60 5.66 18.34 -2.52
CA GLY A 60 4.28 18.39 -2.10
C GLY A 60 4.11 17.91 -0.66
N ARG A 61 2.88 17.82 -0.20
CA ARG A 61 2.55 17.41 1.17
C ARG A 61 1.52 16.29 1.17
N TYR A 62 1.74 15.28 2.00
CA TYR A 62 0.80 14.18 2.19
C TYR A 62 0.39 14.06 3.65
N GLU A 63 -0.91 14.19 3.92
CA GLU A 63 -1.52 13.96 5.24
C GLU A 63 -2.41 12.70 5.20
N LEU A 64 -2.19 11.79 6.15
CA LEU A 64 -3.00 10.59 6.36
C LEU A 64 -3.61 10.64 7.76
N ASP A 65 -4.94 10.63 7.83
CA ASP A 65 -5.72 10.76 9.09
C ASP A 65 -5.30 11.96 9.95
N GLY A 66 -4.97 13.07 9.31
CA GLY A 66 -4.54 14.31 9.97
C GLY A 66 -3.07 14.34 10.40
N ALA A 67 -2.32 13.27 10.20
CA ALA A 67 -0.89 13.23 10.43
C ALA A 67 -0.11 13.50 9.13
N ASP A 68 0.91 14.36 9.19
CA ASP A 68 1.82 14.58 8.06
C ASP A 68 2.75 13.38 7.91
N VAL A 69 2.70 12.74 6.75
CA VAL A 69 3.49 11.55 6.42
C VAL A 69 4.48 11.79 5.28
N THR A 70 4.69 13.06 4.90
CA THR A 70 5.51 13.46 3.75
C THR A 70 6.95 12.98 3.89
N ASP A 71 7.60 13.32 5.00
CA ASP A 71 9.06 13.13 5.18
C ASP A 71 9.41 11.98 6.14
N LEU A 72 8.52 11.04 6.34
CA LEU A 72 8.76 9.88 7.18
C LEU A 72 9.97 9.06 6.70
N SER A 73 10.78 8.57 7.63
CA SER A 73 11.81 7.57 7.37
C SER A 73 11.20 6.27 6.83
N GLU A 74 12.01 5.40 6.21
CA GLU A 74 11.51 4.11 5.68
C GLU A 74 10.89 3.23 6.77
N ASN A 75 11.45 3.23 7.98
CA ASN A 75 10.91 2.47 9.10
C ASN A 75 9.55 3.02 9.57
N GLU A 76 9.40 4.34 9.64
CA GLU A 76 8.13 4.98 9.99
C GLU A 76 7.08 4.74 8.93
N ARG A 77 7.44 4.88 7.64
CA ARG A 77 6.54 4.57 6.52
C ARG A 77 6.07 3.11 6.57
N ALA A 78 6.99 2.17 6.82
CA ALA A 78 6.64 0.75 6.95
C ALA A 78 5.67 0.51 8.12
N ARG A 79 5.86 1.20 9.25
CA ARG A 79 4.94 1.14 10.39
C ARG A 79 3.56 1.70 10.04
N VAL A 80 3.49 2.92 9.48
CA VAL A 80 2.22 3.55 9.10
C VAL A 80 1.50 2.70 8.05
N ARG A 81 2.22 2.17 7.06
CA ARG A 81 1.68 1.28 6.03
C ARG A 81 1.04 0.03 6.64
N ARG A 82 1.74 -0.63 7.57
CA ARG A 82 1.22 -1.80 8.27
C ARG A 82 -0.05 -1.50 9.09
N GLU A 83 -0.09 -0.33 9.75
CA GLU A 83 -1.17 0.01 10.68
C GLU A 83 -2.40 0.62 9.97
N LYS A 84 -2.21 1.28 8.84
CA LYS A 84 -3.23 2.15 8.22
C LYS A 84 -3.63 1.76 6.82
N VAL A 85 -2.86 0.93 6.11
CA VAL A 85 -3.07 0.67 4.69
C VAL A 85 -3.18 -0.82 4.40
N GLY A 86 -4.27 -1.22 3.74
CA GLY A 86 -4.41 -2.55 3.16
C GLY A 86 -4.26 -2.50 1.64
N PHE A 87 -3.54 -3.45 1.05
CA PHE A 87 -3.36 -3.55 -0.39
C PHE A 87 -4.07 -4.77 -0.94
N VAL A 88 -4.78 -4.57 -2.05
CA VAL A 88 -5.25 -5.65 -2.92
C VAL A 88 -4.57 -5.47 -4.28
N PHE A 89 -3.74 -6.42 -4.66
CA PHE A 89 -2.96 -6.37 -5.88
C PHE A 89 -3.66 -7.10 -7.02
N GLN A 90 -3.45 -6.65 -8.25
CA GLN A 90 -3.91 -7.32 -9.46
C GLN A 90 -3.20 -8.69 -9.65
N SER A 91 -1.92 -8.76 -9.31
CA SER A 91 -1.15 -10.01 -9.25
C SER A 91 -1.20 -10.58 -7.84
N PHE A 92 -1.25 -11.88 -7.71
CA PHE A 92 -1.49 -12.55 -6.42
C PHE A 92 -0.40 -12.31 -5.38
N HIS A 93 0.83 -12.00 -5.78
CA HIS A 93 2.00 -11.77 -4.92
C HIS A 93 2.21 -12.87 -3.85
N LEU A 94 1.79 -14.09 -4.18
CA LEU A 94 1.99 -15.25 -3.31
C LEU A 94 3.43 -15.74 -3.40
N VAL A 95 3.93 -16.28 -2.31
CA VAL A 95 5.17 -17.05 -2.30
C VAL A 95 4.88 -18.45 -2.82
N PRO A 96 5.35 -18.84 -4.02
CA PRO A 96 4.86 -20.04 -4.73
C PRO A 96 5.15 -21.36 -4.02
N ARG A 97 6.13 -21.37 -3.09
CA ARG A 97 6.54 -22.57 -2.34
C ARG A 97 5.78 -22.74 -1.03
N LEU A 98 4.94 -21.80 -0.67
CA LEU A 98 4.12 -21.82 0.53
C LEU A 98 2.70 -22.22 0.21
N THR A 99 2.07 -22.95 1.12
CA THR A 99 0.64 -23.24 1.08
C THR A 99 -0.19 -21.96 1.27
N ALA A 100 -1.51 -22.03 1.07
CA ALA A 100 -2.41 -20.91 1.35
C ALA A 100 -2.30 -20.46 2.81
N ALA A 101 -2.31 -21.40 3.75
CA ALA A 101 -2.15 -21.14 5.18
C ALA A 101 -0.83 -20.41 5.48
N GLU A 102 0.29 -20.90 4.95
CA GLU A 102 1.62 -20.31 5.16
C GLU A 102 1.73 -18.91 4.54
N ASN A 103 1.12 -18.66 3.37
CA ASN A 103 1.06 -17.33 2.77
C ASN A 103 0.26 -16.35 3.65
N ILE A 104 -0.85 -16.79 4.27
CA ILE A 104 -1.64 -15.99 5.21
C ILE A 104 -0.88 -15.78 6.51
N GLU A 105 -0.13 -16.78 6.98
CA GLU A 105 0.62 -16.72 8.23
C GLU A 105 1.87 -15.81 8.14
N LEU A 106 2.48 -15.72 6.97
CA LEU A 106 3.76 -15.02 6.78
C LEU A 106 3.77 -13.58 7.31
N PRO A 107 2.79 -12.71 7.02
CA PRO A 107 2.74 -11.36 7.62
C PRO A 107 2.69 -11.38 9.15
N LEU A 108 1.94 -12.29 9.74
CA LEU A 108 1.81 -12.41 11.20
C LEU A 108 3.12 -12.86 11.86
N ILE A 109 3.90 -13.69 11.17
CA ILE A 109 5.25 -14.07 11.61
C ILE A 109 6.17 -12.85 11.63
N LEU A 110 6.13 -12.04 10.55
CA LEU A 110 6.94 -10.82 10.44
C LEU A 110 6.57 -9.76 11.47
N GLU A 111 5.31 -9.75 11.91
CA GLU A 111 4.82 -8.89 12.99
C GLU A 111 5.18 -9.41 14.39
N GLY A 112 5.70 -10.61 14.51
CA GLY A 112 6.04 -11.23 15.79
C GLY A 112 4.82 -11.71 16.60
N VAL A 113 3.68 -11.92 15.93
CA VAL A 113 2.48 -12.49 16.57
C VAL A 113 2.79 -13.87 17.11
N ASN A 114 2.32 -14.19 18.32
CA ASN A 114 2.58 -15.49 18.94
C ASN A 114 1.93 -16.65 18.16
N PRO A 115 2.52 -17.88 18.21
CA PRO A 115 2.06 -19.02 17.42
C PRO A 115 0.58 -19.39 17.60
N ALA A 116 0.07 -19.37 18.83
CA ALA A 116 -1.31 -19.75 19.10
C ALA A 116 -2.33 -18.76 18.46
N GLU A 117 -2.01 -17.48 18.54
CA GLU A 117 -2.81 -16.42 17.90
C GLU A 117 -2.74 -16.51 16.38
N ARG A 118 -1.54 -16.76 15.81
CA ARG A 118 -1.39 -16.97 14.36
C ARG A 118 -2.27 -18.10 13.86
N THR A 119 -2.21 -19.27 14.49
CA THR A 119 -3.04 -20.43 14.14
C THR A 119 -4.52 -20.08 14.15
N SER A 120 -4.98 -19.35 15.15
CA SER A 120 -6.38 -18.91 15.24
C SER A 120 -6.77 -17.96 14.12
N ARG A 121 -5.95 -16.93 13.84
CA ARG A 121 -6.22 -15.93 12.79
C ARG A 121 -6.17 -16.55 11.38
N VAL A 122 -5.19 -17.42 11.12
CA VAL A 122 -5.07 -18.15 9.85
C VAL A 122 -6.28 -19.05 9.62
N GLY A 123 -6.68 -19.81 10.65
CA GLY A 123 -7.88 -20.66 10.58
C GLY A 123 -9.13 -19.86 10.24
N ALA A 124 -9.36 -18.75 10.93
CA ALA A 124 -10.49 -17.87 10.66
C ALA A 124 -10.48 -17.29 9.25
N ALA A 125 -9.30 -16.91 8.72
CA ALA A 125 -9.17 -16.42 7.35
C ALA A 125 -9.46 -17.52 6.32
N LEU A 126 -8.93 -18.74 6.51
CA LEU A 126 -9.20 -19.86 5.63
C LEU A 126 -10.69 -20.21 5.59
N ASP A 127 -11.38 -20.15 6.74
CA ASP A 127 -12.83 -20.38 6.81
C ASP A 127 -13.62 -19.30 6.07
N ALA A 128 -13.24 -18.02 6.27
CA ALA A 128 -13.94 -16.89 5.65
C ALA A 128 -13.88 -16.92 4.10
N PHE A 129 -12.86 -17.56 3.52
CA PHE A 129 -12.67 -17.68 2.07
C PHE A 129 -12.88 -19.09 1.54
N ASP A 130 -13.36 -20.04 2.34
CA ASP A 130 -13.59 -21.46 1.97
C ASP A 130 -12.32 -22.11 1.37
N LEU A 131 -11.20 -21.94 2.07
CA LEU A 131 -9.88 -22.40 1.63
C LEU A 131 -9.29 -23.52 2.48
N ARG A 132 -10.02 -24.07 3.47
CA ARG A 132 -9.49 -25.10 4.39
C ARG A 132 -9.00 -26.35 3.67
N ASP A 133 -9.65 -26.73 2.59
CA ASP A 133 -9.37 -27.96 1.84
C ASP A 133 -8.39 -27.71 0.69
N ARG A 134 -7.79 -26.55 0.65
CA ARG A 134 -6.87 -26.09 -0.40
C ARG A 134 -5.44 -26.02 0.15
#